data_bda94ba0ad83c1b8799b2ec5fcb1f082
#
_entry.id   bda94ba0ad83c1b8799b2ec5fcb1f082
#
_cell.length_a   1.000
_cell.length_b   1.000
_cell.length_c   1.000
_cell.angle_alpha   90.00
_cell.angle_beta   90.00
_cell.angle_gamma   90.00
#
_symmetry.space_group_name_H-M   'P 1'
#
loop_
_entity.id
_entity.type
_entity.pdbx_description
1 polymer ?
#
loop_
_entity_poly.entity_id
_entity_poly.type
_entity_poly.pdbx_seq_one_letter_code
_entity_poly.pdbx_strand_id
1 'polypeptide(L)'
;FFSTKTLNPEVLNSKKILIIGDVNHSRVARSNLWALSAFGADIILCGPKTLIPDEFINFLKVPGPNQKEDPVKSRGSITISRSLEESIKIADAIIVLRLQKERMMENLLSSIDSYSLDYGLTPEKLSLNDKEIPILHPGPINRDIEISSKVVDEYPNCLINDQVSNGIPIRMALLYLLQKYNK
;
A
#
# COMPACT_ATOMS: atom_id res chain seq x y z
N PHE A 1 7.70 7.75 -6.77
CA PHE A 1 8.65 6.63 -6.49
C PHE A 1 9.05 5.89 -7.76
N PHE A 2 8.25 5.92 -8.81
CA PHE A 2 8.53 5.28 -10.09
C PHE A 2 8.78 6.29 -11.22
N SER A 3 9.26 7.49 -10.85
CA SER A 3 9.80 8.41 -11.86
C SER A 3 11.02 7.77 -12.49
N THR A 4 10.99 7.66 -13.78
CA THR A 4 11.81 6.93 -14.74
C THR A 4 13.34 7.16 -14.69
N LYS A 5 13.90 7.81 -13.69
CA LYS A 5 15.31 8.20 -13.75
C LYS A 5 16.31 7.26 -13.13
N THR A 6 15.91 6.34 -12.26
CA THR A 6 16.76 5.21 -11.82
C THR A 6 15.96 4.34 -10.84
N LEU A 7 15.64 3.13 -11.23
CA LEU A 7 15.26 2.05 -10.32
C LEU A 7 16.50 1.71 -9.46
N ASN A 8 16.77 2.54 -8.47
CA ASN A 8 17.74 2.17 -7.46
C ASN A 8 16.98 1.42 -6.34
N PRO A 9 17.17 0.10 -6.19
CA PRO A 9 16.52 -0.67 -5.13
C PRO A 9 16.80 -0.12 -3.73
N GLU A 10 17.93 0.56 -3.55
CA GLU A 10 18.34 1.16 -2.27
C GLU A 10 17.47 2.35 -1.84
N VAL A 11 16.73 2.97 -2.76
CA VAL A 11 15.83 4.11 -2.44
C VAL A 11 14.75 3.74 -1.45
N LEU A 12 14.29 2.48 -1.44
CA LEU A 12 13.27 2.00 -0.52
C LEU A 12 13.83 1.44 0.80
N ASN A 13 15.13 1.24 0.88
CA ASN A 13 15.77 0.68 2.07
C ASN A 13 15.51 1.60 3.29
N SER A 14 15.01 1.00 4.37
CA SER A 14 14.63 1.69 5.61
C SER A 14 13.55 2.78 5.45
N LYS A 15 12.84 2.84 4.32
CA LYS A 15 11.67 3.72 4.15
C LYS A 15 10.45 3.11 4.81
N LYS A 16 9.68 3.94 5.49
CA LYS A 16 8.43 3.55 6.14
C LYS A 16 7.25 3.74 5.18
N ILE A 17 6.73 2.63 4.70
CA ILE A 17 5.60 2.63 3.76
C ILE A 17 4.32 2.27 4.52
N LEU A 18 3.42 3.23 4.61
CA LEU A 18 2.12 3.06 5.24
C LEU A 18 1.11 2.48 4.24
N ILE A 19 0.52 1.33 4.57
CA ILE A 19 -0.56 0.71 3.80
C ILE A 19 -1.85 0.78 4.63
N ILE A 20 -2.84 1.50 4.11
CA ILE A 20 -4.11 1.76 4.82
C ILE A 20 -5.22 0.92 4.20
N GLY A 21 -6.02 0.25 5.01
CA GLY A 21 -7.32 -0.31 4.62
C GLY A 21 -7.39 -1.82 4.61
N ASP A 22 -8.08 -2.38 3.62
CA ASP A 22 -8.41 -3.80 3.55
C ASP A 22 -7.22 -4.65 3.04
N VAL A 23 -6.32 -5.00 3.93
CA VAL A 23 -5.17 -5.86 3.61
C VAL A 23 -5.61 -7.31 3.43
N ASN A 24 -6.58 -7.76 4.22
CA ASN A 24 -7.00 -9.17 4.26
C ASN A 24 -7.55 -9.66 2.91
N HIS A 25 -8.32 -8.82 2.22
CA HIS A 25 -8.96 -9.19 0.96
C HIS A 25 -8.20 -8.64 -0.27
N SER A 26 -7.10 -7.91 -0.08
CA SER A 26 -6.35 -7.27 -1.17
C SER A 26 -5.19 -8.13 -1.67
N ARG A 27 -5.27 -8.57 -2.93
CA ARG A 27 -4.14 -9.17 -3.63
C ARG A 27 -2.99 -8.17 -3.85
N VAL A 28 -3.34 -6.92 -4.07
CA VAL A 28 -2.37 -5.83 -4.25
C VAL A 28 -1.56 -5.62 -2.97
N ALA A 29 -2.21 -5.61 -1.80
CA ALA A 29 -1.52 -5.53 -0.53
C ALA A 29 -0.48 -6.65 -0.38
N ARG A 30 -0.88 -7.90 -0.58
CA ARG A 30 0.03 -9.05 -0.45
C ARG A 30 1.22 -8.98 -1.40
N SER A 31 1.02 -8.57 -2.65
CA SER A 31 2.12 -8.36 -3.62
C SER A 31 3.06 -7.24 -3.14
N ASN A 32 2.51 -6.15 -2.61
CA ASN A 32 3.31 -5.05 -2.06
C ASN A 32 4.10 -5.46 -0.83
N LEU A 33 3.53 -6.29 0.07
CA LEU A 33 4.26 -6.80 1.24
C LEU A 33 5.54 -7.53 0.82
N TRP A 34 5.46 -8.43 -0.17
CA TRP A 34 6.63 -9.13 -0.71
C TRP A 34 7.61 -8.19 -1.40
N ALA A 35 7.14 -7.34 -2.30
CA ALA A 35 8.00 -6.48 -3.11
C ALA A 35 8.71 -5.43 -2.23
N LEU A 36 7.98 -4.70 -1.39
CA LEU A 36 8.55 -3.66 -0.53
C LEU A 36 9.53 -4.22 0.47
N SER A 37 9.20 -5.36 1.08
CA SER A 37 10.10 -6.05 2.00
C SER A 37 11.39 -6.51 1.32
N ALA A 38 11.33 -7.04 0.09
CA ALA A 38 12.50 -7.43 -0.68
C ALA A 38 13.43 -6.24 -0.97
N PHE A 39 12.88 -5.03 -1.10
CA PHE A 39 13.63 -3.77 -1.25
C PHE A 39 14.07 -3.14 0.09
N GLY A 40 13.80 -3.79 1.22
CA GLY A 40 14.24 -3.33 2.53
C GLY A 40 13.37 -2.24 3.15
N ALA A 41 12.15 -2.02 2.66
CA ALA A 41 11.22 -1.06 3.25
C ALA A 41 10.58 -1.62 4.52
N ASP A 42 10.39 -0.77 5.53
CA ASP A 42 9.57 -1.06 6.70
C ASP A 42 8.11 -0.75 6.41
N ILE A 43 7.24 -1.73 6.61
CA ILE A 43 5.84 -1.64 6.24
C ILE A 43 4.99 -1.45 7.49
N ILE A 44 4.15 -0.42 7.47
CA ILE A 44 3.17 -0.16 8.52
C ILE A 44 1.79 -0.46 7.94
N LEU A 45 1.09 -1.47 8.49
CA LEU A 45 -0.28 -1.78 8.12
C LEU A 45 -1.22 -1.06 9.07
N CYS A 46 -2.11 -0.21 8.53
CA CYS A 46 -3.04 0.57 9.35
C CYS A 46 -4.50 0.33 8.96
N GLY A 47 -5.30 -0.09 9.92
CA GLY A 47 -6.72 -0.36 9.75
C GLY A 47 -7.33 -1.14 10.91
N PRO A 48 -8.65 -1.38 10.90
CA PRO A 48 -9.33 -2.15 11.94
C PRO A 48 -8.88 -3.62 11.92
N LYS A 49 -9.01 -4.30 13.06
CA LYS A 49 -8.60 -5.69 13.23
C LYS A 49 -9.30 -6.65 12.25
N THR A 50 -10.52 -6.36 11.90
CA THR A 50 -11.31 -7.13 10.92
C THR A 50 -10.72 -7.12 9.51
N LEU A 51 -10.05 -6.03 9.12
CA LEU A 51 -9.42 -5.86 7.81
C LEU A 51 -7.92 -6.14 7.82
N ILE A 52 -7.29 -6.09 9.00
CA ILE A 52 -5.87 -6.39 9.20
C ILE A 52 -5.75 -7.30 10.43
N PRO A 53 -5.94 -8.62 10.29
CA PRO A 53 -5.67 -9.58 11.35
C PRO A 53 -4.23 -9.51 11.86
N ASP A 54 -4.04 -9.78 13.16
CA ASP A 54 -2.72 -9.63 13.80
C ASP A 54 -1.67 -10.61 13.25
N GLU A 55 -2.11 -11.69 12.61
CA GLU A 55 -1.27 -12.69 11.96
C GLU A 55 -0.41 -12.12 10.83
N PHE A 56 -0.83 -10.98 10.22
CA PHE A 56 -0.05 -10.32 9.18
C PHE A 56 1.34 -9.86 9.62
N ILE A 57 1.59 -9.70 10.93
CA ILE A 57 2.93 -9.40 11.46
C ILE A 57 3.94 -10.51 11.11
N ASN A 58 3.46 -11.73 10.91
CA ASN A 58 4.27 -12.89 10.55
C ASN A 58 4.20 -13.24 9.05
N PHE A 59 3.55 -12.42 8.24
CA PHE A 59 3.30 -12.70 6.83
C PHE A 59 4.57 -13.07 6.06
N LEU A 60 5.67 -12.36 6.31
CA LEU A 60 6.95 -12.58 5.63
C LEU A 60 7.74 -13.80 6.15
N LYS A 61 7.33 -14.38 7.27
CA LYS A 61 7.96 -15.58 7.85
C LYS A 61 7.42 -16.87 7.25
N VAL A 62 6.29 -16.80 6.53
CA VAL A 62 5.67 -17.97 5.89
C VAL A 62 6.21 -18.08 4.46
N PRO A 63 6.79 -19.23 4.05
CA PRO A 63 7.24 -19.43 2.67
C PRO A 63 6.08 -19.22 1.70
N GLY A 64 6.34 -18.52 0.60
CA GLY A 64 5.35 -18.37 -0.48
C GLY A 64 5.00 -19.72 -1.11
N PRO A 65 3.83 -19.86 -1.75
CA PRO A 65 3.29 -21.12 -2.25
C PRO A 65 4.19 -21.84 -3.28
N ASN A 66 5.15 -21.13 -3.88
CA ASN A 66 6.10 -21.68 -4.87
C ASN A 66 7.57 -21.69 -4.39
N GLN A 67 7.85 -21.38 -3.14
CA GLN A 67 9.20 -21.33 -2.59
C GLN A 67 9.49 -22.63 -1.83
N LYS A 68 10.22 -23.53 -2.46
CA LYS A 68 10.69 -24.77 -1.82
C LYS A 68 11.92 -24.56 -0.94
N GLU A 69 12.68 -23.50 -1.15
CA GLU A 69 13.92 -23.22 -0.41
C GLU A 69 14.12 -21.70 -0.31
N ASP A 70 14.39 -21.24 0.89
CA ASP A 70 14.65 -19.86 1.34
C ASP A 70 13.54 -18.84 1.03
N PRO A 71 12.85 -18.34 2.07
CA PRO A 71 12.09 -17.12 1.93
C PRO A 71 13.06 -16.06 1.38
N VAL A 72 12.61 -15.30 0.38
CA VAL A 72 13.31 -14.06 -0.01
C VAL A 72 13.76 -13.40 1.29
N LYS A 73 15.06 -13.25 1.49
CA LYS A 73 15.58 -12.64 2.73
C LYS A 73 14.94 -11.28 2.83
N SER A 74 13.82 -11.22 3.55
CA SER A 74 13.10 -10.02 3.82
C SER A 74 14.06 -9.11 4.57
N ARG A 75 14.38 -7.97 3.98
CA ARG A 75 15.24 -6.96 4.62
C ARG A 75 14.43 -5.98 5.45
N GLY A 76 13.14 -5.84 5.14
CA GLY A 76 12.23 -4.94 5.84
C GLY A 76 11.37 -5.64 6.89
N SER A 77 10.70 -4.86 7.73
CA SER A 77 9.80 -5.31 8.79
C SER A 77 8.33 -5.02 8.46
N ILE A 78 7.41 -5.76 9.13
CA ILE A 78 5.97 -5.43 9.13
C ILE A 78 5.56 -5.08 10.55
N THR A 79 4.91 -3.93 10.70
CA THR A 79 4.24 -3.51 11.94
C THR A 79 2.77 -3.26 11.69
N ILE A 80 1.93 -3.47 12.71
CA ILE A 80 0.48 -3.20 12.63
C ILE A 80 0.17 -2.04 13.56
N SER A 81 -0.49 -1.03 13.03
CA SER A 81 -1.00 0.13 13.77
C SER A 81 -2.51 0.20 13.70
N ARG A 82 -3.13 0.69 14.77
CA ARG A 82 -4.57 0.96 14.84
C ARG A 82 -4.88 2.47 14.82
N SER A 83 -3.83 3.30 14.90
CA SER A 83 -3.92 4.76 14.81
C SER A 83 -3.38 5.24 13.47
N LEU A 84 -4.27 5.78 12.64
CA LEU A 84 -3.89 6.37 11.36
C LEU A 84 -3.01 7.62 11.56
N GLU A 85 -3.37 8.46 12.51
CA GLU A 85 -2.66 9.70 12.79
C GLU A 85 -1.20 9.47 13.20
N GLU A 86 -0.95 8.51 14.10
CA GLU A 86 0.41 8.15 14.50
C GLU A 86 1.22 7.57 13.33
N SER A 87 0.56 6.77 12.50
CA SER A 87 1.20 6.13 11.34
C SER A 87 1.58 7.14 10.27
N ILE A 88 0.72 8.15 10.02
CA ILE A 88 1.00 9.20 9.03
C ILE A 88 2.24 10.01 9.44
N LYS A 89 2.40 10.37 10.70
CA LYS A 89 3.54 11.20 11.19
C LYS A 89 4.90 10.63 10.82
N ILE A 90 5.00 9.32 10.73
CA ILE A 90 6.29 8.64 10.51
C ILE A 90 6.42 8.03 9.11
N ALA A 91 5.40 8.12 8.28
CA ALA A 91 5.39 7.53 6.94
C ALA A 91 6.24 8.33 5.95
N ASP A 92 6.95 7.64 5.07
CA ASP A 92 7.64 8.23 3.90
C ASP A 92 6.80 8.12 2.61
N ALA A 93 5.81 7.22 2.57
CA ALA A 93 4.82 7.11 1.51
C ALA A 93 3.56 6.40 2.01
N ILE A 94 2.43 6.64 1.35
CA ILE A 94 1.14 6.03 1.68
C ILE A 94 0.61 5.25 0.48
N ILE A 95 0.14 4.03 0.72
CA ILE A 95 -0.66 3.25 -0.20
C ILE A 95 -2.05 3.07 0.42
N VAL A 96 -3.06 3.70 -0.15
CA VAL A 96 -4.45 3.53 0.28
C VAL A 96 -5.05 2.37 -0.49
N LEU A 97 -5.66 1.41 0.19
CA LEU A 97 -6.33 0.28 -0.43
C LEU A 97 -7.82 0.57 -0.60
N ARG A 98 -8.37 0.08 -1.71
CA ARG A 98 -9.81 0.11 -1.92
C ARG A 98 -10.53 -0.73 -0.87
N LEU A 99 -11.57 -0.17 -0.27
CA LEU A 99 -12.49 -0.92 0.57
C LEU A 99 -13.40 -1.78 -0.32
N GLN A 100 -13.25 -3.11 -0.26
CA GLN A 100 -14.01 -4.03 -1.11
C GLN A 100 -15.38 -4.34 -0.49
N LYS A 101 -16.31 -3.38 -0.59
CA LYS A 101 -17.66 -3.46 0.00
C LYS A 101 -18.42 -4.72 -0.44
N GLU A 102 -18.23 -5.12 -1.70
CA GLU A 102 -18.87 -6.29 -2.30
C GLU A 102 -18.42 -7.64 -1.73
N ARG A 103 -17.29 -7.66 -1.02
CA ARG A 103 -16.72 -8.86 -0.38
C ARG A 103 -16.85 -8.84 1.14
N MET A 104 -17.36 -7.76 1.69
CA MET A 104 -17.59 -7.64 3.11
C MET A 104 -18.92 -8.28 3.44
N MET A 105 -18.89 -9.35 4.24
CA MET A 105 -20.11 -9.81 4.92
C MET A 105 -20.63 -8.68 5.80
N GLU A 106 -21.94 -8.52 5.91
CA GLU A 106 -22.67 -7.37 6.50
C GLU A 106 -22.21 -6.92 7.92
N ASN A 107 -21.30 -7.65 8.56
CA ASN A 107 -20.87 -7.40 9.95
C ASN A 107 -19.37 -7.10 10.12
N LEU A 108 -18.59 -6.91 9.04
CA LEU A 108 -17.13 -6.71 9.16
C LEU A 108 -16.72 -5.30 9.58
N LEU A 109 -17.58 -4.32 9.37
CA LEU A 109 -17.41 -2.94 9.82
C LEU A 109 -18.65 -2.50 10.57
N SER A 110 -18.46 -1.79 11.68
CA SER A 110 -19.55 -1.19 12.45
C SER A 110 -20.39 -0.22 11.60
N SER A 111 -19.74 0.52 10.73
CA SER A 111 -20.32 1.28 9.61
C SER A 111 -19.21 1.77 8.66
N ILE A 112 -19.56 2.07 7.41
CA ILE A 112 -18.64 2.72 6.46
C ILE A 112 -18.25 4.11 6.95
N ASP A 113 -19.19 4.81 7.60
CA ASP A 113 -18.96 6.14 8.14
C ASP A 113 -17.93 6.13 9.26
N SER A 114 -18.01 5.14 10.17
CA SER A 114 -17.00 4.95 11.22
C SER A 114 -15.62 4.67 10.62
N TYR A 115 -15.55 3.80 9.60
CA TYR A 115 -14.30 3.54 8.91
C TYR A 115 -13.71 4.80 8.26
N SER A 116 -14.55 5.59 7.56
CA SER A 116 -14.11 6.82 6.91
C SER A 116 -13.61 7.86 7.94
N LEU A 117 -14.27 7.96 9.08
CA LEU A 117 -13.83 8.84 10.16
C LEU A 117 -12.45 8.44 10.71
N ASP A 118 -12.25 7.16 11.00
CA ASP A 118 -11.04 6.67 11.66
C ASP A 118 -9.88 6.50 10.66
N TYR A 119 -10.14 5.93 9.48
CA TYR A 119 -9.11 5.49 8.53
C TYR A 119 -9.16 6.19 7.17
N GLY A 120 -10.17 7.01 6.88
CA GLY A 120 -10.23 7.83 5.68
C GLY A 120 -9.09 8.86 5.64
N LEU A 121 -8.38 8.94 4.52
CA LEU A 121 -7.27 9.88 4.33
C LEU A 121 -7.80 11.24 3.92
N THR A 122 -7.58 12.26 4.76
CA THR A 122 -8.02 13.64 4.54
C THR A 122 -6.84 14.62 4.56
N PRO A 123 -6.99 15.84 4.03
CA PRO A 123 -5.93 16.86 4.09
C PRO A 123 -5.49 17.18 5.53
N GLU A 124 -6.43 17.21 6.46
CA GLU A 124 -6.17 17.50 7.87
C GLU A 124 -5.27 16.42 8.50
N LYS A 125 -5.57 15.14 8.21
CA LYS A 125 -4.72 14.02 8.66
C LYS A 125 -3.35 14.05 8.00
N LEU A 126 -3.26 14.39 6.71
CA LEU A 126 -1.99 14.53 5.99
C LEU A 126 -1.10 15.64 6.54
N SER A 127 -1.70 16.72 7.03
CA SER A 127 -0.95 17.83 7.66
C SER A 127 -0.22 17.45 8.95
N LEU A 128 -0.49 16.25 9.50
CA LEU A 128 0.26 15.72 10.65
C LEU A 128 1.68 15.25 10.29
N ASN A 129 1.98 15.09 9.00
CA ASN A 129 3.32 14.81 8.53
C ASN A 129 3.96 16.11 8.03
N ASP A 130 5.17 16.39 8.49
CA ASP A 130 5.91 17.60 8.10
C ASP A 130 6.39 17.60 6.63
N LYS A 131 6.21 16.48 5.93
CA LYS A 131 6.64 16.28 4.54
C LYS A 131 5.45 16.07 3.62
N GLU A 132 5.56 16.54 2.40
CA GLU A 132 4.65 16.14 1.32
C GLU A 132 5.00 14.71 0.85
N ILE A 133 4.33 13.74 1.43
CA ILE A 133 4.58 12.31 1.14
C ILE A 133 3.75 11.82 -0.06
N PRO A 134 4.31 10.96 -0.93
CA PRO A 134 3.58 10.43 -2.06
C PRO A 134 2.43 9.52 -1.63
N ILE A 135 1.28 9.71 -2.31
CA ILE A 135 0.06 8.92 -2.11
C ILE A 135 -0.22 8.08 -3.35
N LEU A 136 -0.45 6.81 -3.14
CA LEU A 136 -0.73 5.79 -4.15
C LEU A 136 -2.05 5.09 -3.84
N HIS A 137 -2.74 4.63 -4.89
CA HIS A 137 -3.96 3.83 -4.76
C HIS A 137 -4.10 2.90 -5.97
N PRO A 138 -4.39 1.60 -5.80
CA PRO A 138 -4.46 0.66 -6.92
C PRO A 138 -5.67 0.86 -7.84
N GLY A 139 -6.64 1.69 -7.45
CA GLY A 139 -7.91 1.90 -8.15
C GLY A 139 -8.86 0.67 -8.11
N PRO A 140 -10.15 0.89 -8.44
CA PRO A 140 -10.83 2.18 -8.45
C PRO A 140 -10.98 2.76 -7.04
N ILE A 141 -11.15 4.09 -6.92
CA ILE A 141 -11.25 4.80 -5.65
C ILE A 141 -12.71 4.88 -5.21
N ASN A 142 -13.00 4.62 -3.93
CA ASN A 142 -14.24 5.05 -3.28
C ASN A 142 -14.00 6.41 -2.63
N ARG A 143 -14.28 7.49 -3.37
CA ARG A 143 -14.09 8.87 -2.90
C ARG A 143 -14.86 9.11 -1.61
N ASP A 144 -14.26 9.87 -0.71
CA ASP A 144 -14.82 10.28 0.58
C ASP A 144 -15.10 9.12 1.55
N ILE A 145 -14.53 7.95 1.27
CA ILE A 145 -14.53 6.78 2.16
C ILE A 145 -13.11 6.45 2.60
N GLU A 146 -12.28 5.84 1.74
CA GLU A 146 -10.88 5.56 2.06
C GLU A 146 -9.93 6.73 1.80
N ILE A 147 -10.33 7.65 0.90
CA ILE A 147 -9.58 8.87 0.57
C ILE A 147 -10.54 9.98 0.17
N SER A 148 -10.34 11.18 0.70
CA SER A 148 -11.20 12.31 0.36
C SER A 148 -10.97 12.80 -1.07
N SER A 149 -12.04 13.28 -1.70
CA SER A 149 -11.99 13.90 -3.03
C SER A 149 -10.96 15.02 -3.09
N LYS A 150 -10.87 15.83 -2.02
CA LYS A 150 -9.92 16.93 -1.92
C LYS A 150 -8.45 16.47 -1.97
N VAL A 151 -8.11 15.34 -1.32
CA VAL A 151 -6.76 14.77 -1.42
C VAL A 151 -6.47 14.28 -2.83
N VAL A 152 -7.43 13.61 -3.47
CA VAL A 152 -7.24 13.08 -4.83
C VAL A 152 -7.02 14.19 -5.85
N ASP A 153 -7.75 15.29 -5.72
CA ASP A 153 -7.82 16.33 -6.75
C ASP A 153 -6.83 17.48 -6.50
N GLU A 154 -6.48 17.77 -5.24
CA GLU A 154 -5.71 18.97 -4.88
C GLU A 154 -4.37 18.70 -4.20
N TYR A 155 -4.13 17.49 -3.67
CA TYR A 155 -2.88 17.21 -2.96
C TYR A 155 -1.71 17.07 -3.96
N PRO A 156 -0.64 17.88 -3.84
CA PRO A 156 0.40 17.99 -4.87
C PRO A 156 1.13 16.68 -5.16
N ASN A 157 1.32 15.83 -4.15
CA ASN A 157 2.02 14.55 -4.28
C ASN A 157 1.06 13.34 -4.32
N CYS A 158 -0.15 13.55 -4.84
CA CYS A 158 -1.09 12.48 -5.15
C CYS A 158 -0.73 11.84 -6.50
N LEU A 159 -0.06 10.70 -6.48
CA LEU A 159 0.48 10.01 -7.67
C LEU A 159 -0.46 8.95 -8.26
N ILE A 160 -1.75 9.00 -7.92
CA ILE A 160 -2.71 7.96 -8.31
C ILE A 160 -2.87 7.89 -9.83
N ASN A 161 -3.01 9.04 -10.49
CA ASN A 161 -3.15 9.10 -11.95
C ASN A 161 -1.86 8.70 -12.67
N ASP A 162 -0.70 9.09 -12.14
CA ASP A 162 0.60 8.68 -12.67
C ASP A 162 0.81 7.18 -12.54
N GLN A 163 0.39 6.59 -11.41
CA GLN A 163 0.43 5.15 -11.20
C GLN A 163 -0.40 4.39 -12.22
N VAL A 164 -1.60 4.85 -12.53
CA VAL A 164 -2.48 4.25 -13.55
C VAL A 164 -1.84 4.36 -14.93
N SER A 165 -1.37 5.54 -15.30
CA SER A 165 -0.72 5.80 -16.60
C SER A 165 0.54 4.95 -16.79
N ASN A 166 1.37 4.81 -15.75
CA ASN A 166 2.58 4.01 -15.77
C ASN A 166 2.32 2.48 -15.81
N GLY A 167 1.12 2.04 -15.48
CA GLY A 167 0.75 0.63 -15.51
C GLY A 167 0.82 0.01 -16.92
N ILE A 168 0.57 0.79 -17.97
CA ILE A 168 0.62 0.31 -19.37
C ILE A 168 2.07 0.07 -19.83
N PRO A 169 2.98 1.06 -19.80
CA PRO A 169 4.35 0.88 -20.26
C PRO A 169 5.11 -0.16 -19.43
N ILE A 170 4.83 -0.29 -18.12
CA ILE A 170 5.45 -1.33 -17.30
C ILE A 170 5.05 -2.73 -17.78
N ARG A 171 3.76 -2.98 -18.07
CA ARG A 171 3.29 -4.26 -18.60
C ARG A 171 3.89 -4.55 -19.97
N MET A 172 3.96 -3.55 -20.84
CA MET A 172 4.62 -3.69 -22.16
C MET A 172 6.08 -4.06 -22.01
N ALA A 173 6.83 -3.41 -21.12
CA ALA A 173 8.24 -3.71 -20.85
C ALA A 173 8.43 -5.14 -20.32
N LEU A 174 7.58 -5.58 -19.39
CA LEU A 174 7.64 -6.94 -18.86
C LEU A 174 7.38 -8.00 -19.94
N LEU A 175 6.36 -7.80 -20.78
CA LEU A 175 6.07 -8.73 -21.89
C LEU A 175 7.21 -8.78 -22.89
N TYR A 176 7.79 -7.62 -23.23
CA TYR A 176 8.96 -7.56 -24.12
C TYR A 176 10.17 -8.31 -23.54
N LEU A 177 10.48 -8.10 -22.27
CA LEU A 177 11.60 -8.78 -21.61
C LEU A 177 11.38 -10.29 -21.55
N LEU A 178 10.19 -10.74 -21.16
CA LEU A 178 9.85 -12.17 -21.12
C LEU A 178 10.01 -12.82 -22.51
N GLN A 179 9.55 -12.17 -23.57
CA GLN A 179 9.73 -12.67 -24.94
C GLN A 179 11.20 -12.75 -25.36
N LYS A 180 12.00 -11.76 -24.95
CA LYS A 180 13.43 -11.70 -25.29
C LYS A 180 14.24 -12.79 -24.60
N TYR A 181 13.92 -13.13 -23.36
CA TYR A 181 14.67 -14.11 -22.56
C TYR A 181 14.14 -15.55 -22.66
N ASN A 182 12.97 -15.77 -23.31
CA ASN A 182 12.45 -17.11 -23.61
C ASN A 182 12.93 -17.64 -24.99
N LYS A 183 13.92 -17.02 -25.59
CA LYS A 183 14.67 -17.53 -26.72
C LYS A 183 16.01 -18.07 -26.23
#